data_96d64e98994b3f30e04112a7b5c26de4
#
_entry.id   96d64e98994b3f30e04112a7b5c26de4
#
_cell.length_a   1.000
_cell.length_b   1.000
_cell.length_c   1.000
_cell.angle_alpha   90.00
_cell.angle_beta   90.00
_cell.angle_gamma   90.00
#
_symmetry.space_group_name_H-M   'P 1'
#
loop_
_entity.id
_entity.type
_entity.pdbx_description
1 polymer ?
#
loop_
_entity_poly.entity_id
_entity_poly.type
_entity_poly.pdbx_seq_one_letter_code
_entity_poly.pdbx_strand_id
1 'polypeptide(L)'
;MFEFLIKKLKAHPRKIVFTEGTDPRILEASARLLSGTFLTPVLVGNLDEIQAAAEEAGFNIRGAEIIDPEAFPDMEKMVSTLVELRKGKMSEEECRKLLKQANYFGTMLVKMGYADALLGGATYSTADTVRPALQIIRSEERRVGKECRSRWSPYH
;
A
#
# COMPACT_ATOMS: atom_id res chain seq x y z
N MET A 1 3.68 -13.16 23.65
CA MET A 1 2.37 -12.78 23.08
C MET A 1 2.39 -12.63 21.57
N PHE A 2 3.43 -12.04 21.00
CA PHE A 2 3.52 -11.89 19.54
C PHE A 2 4.13 -13.07 18.80
N GLU A 3 4.73 -14.02 19.50
CA GLU A 3 5.38 -15.20 18.90
C GLU A 3 4.42 -16.01 18.02
N PHE A 4 3.19 -16.19 18.47
CA PHE A 4 2.16 -16.89 17.71
C PHE A 4 1.83 -16.16 16.40
N LEU A 5 1.71 -14.82 16.44
CA LEU A 5 1.43 -14.02 15.26
C LEU A 5 2.60 -14.06 14.27
N ILE A 6 3.82 -13.97 14.77
CA ILE A 6 5.04 -14.04 13.95
C ILE A 6 5.13 -15.41 13.27
N LYS A 7 4.88 -16.48 14.00
CA LYS A 7 4.88 -17.83 13.45
C LYS A 7 3.83 -18.00 12.36
N LYS A 8 2.65 -17.44 12.56
CA LYS A 8 1.57 -17.47 11.57
C LYS A 8 1.94 -16.68 10.31
N LEU A 9 2.57 -15.51 10.47
CA LEU A 9 3.04 -14.70 9.36
C LEU A 9 4.16 -15.39 8.57
N LYS A 10 5.05 -16.07 9.24
CA LYS A 10 6.12 -16.85 8.57
C LYS A 10 5.56 -18.01 7.75
N ALA A 11 4.49 -18.65 8.24
CA ALA A 11 3.82 -19.73 7.54
C ALA A 11 3.02 -19.22 6.32
N HIS A 12 2.53 -17.98 6.37
CA HIS A 12 1.74 -17.35 5.31
C HIS A 12 2.31 -15.97 4.98
N PRO A 13 3.40 -15.90 4.16
CA PRO A 13 4.04 -14.63 3.83
C PRO A 13 3.06 -13.63 3.25
N ARG A 14 3.14 -12.38 3.72
CA ARG A 14 2.29 -11.28 3.27
C ARG A 14 3.15 -10.13 2.78
N LYS A 15 2.58 -9.36 1.88
CA LYS A 15 3.21 -8.14 1.35
C LYS A 15 2.46 -6.93 1.87
N ILE A 16 3.20 -5.97 2.40
CA ILE A 16 2.65 -4.69 2.87
C ILE A 16 3.21 -3.57 2.01
N VAL A 17 2.32 -2.76 1.45
CA VAL A 17 2.71 -1.56 0.69
C VAL A 17 2.93 -0.41 1.64
N PHE A 18 4.09 0.24 1.52
CA PHE A 18 4.41 1.50 2.17
C PHE A 18 4.46 2.59 1.11
N THR A 19 3.59 3.58 1.22
CA THR A 19 3.45 4.62 0.20
C THR A 19 4.49 5.73 0.31
N GLU A 20 5.24 5.77 1.38
CA GLU A 20 6.23 6.81 1.66
C GLU A 20 7.63 6.21 1.73
N GLY A 21 8.07 5.61 0.63
CA GLY A 21 9.28 4.79 0.53
C GLY A 21 10.60 5.50 0.85
N THR A 22 10.65 6.83 0.84
CA THR A 22 11.85 7.60 1.17
C THR A 22 11.88 8.09 2.62
N ASP A 23 10.80 7.91 3.37
CA ASP A 23 10.74 8.33 4.77
C ASP A 23 11.62 7.42 5.65
N PRO A 24 12.52 7.99 6.48
CA PRO A 24 13.41 7.19 7.31
C PRO A 24 12.69 6.23 8.26
N ARG A 25 11.52 6.62 8.77
CA ARG A 25 10.71 5.76 9.66
C ARG A 25 10.19 4.53 8.92
N ILE A 26 9.81 4.72 7.67
CA ILE A 26 9.33 3.63 6.80
C ILE A 26 10.51 2.71 6.43
N LEU A 27 11.66 3.29 6.13
CA LEU A 27 12.87 2.52 5.80
C LEU A 27 13.34 1.70 7.01
N GLU A 28 13.29 2.26 8.21
CA GLU A 28 13.59 1.54 9.44
C GLU A 28 12.63 0.37 9.66
N ALA A 29 11.33 0.62 9.53
CA ALA A 29 10.31 -0.41 9.67
C ALA A 29 10.51 -1.52 8.64
N SER A 30 10.81 -1.17 7.40
CA SER A 30 11.07 -2.13 6.32
C SER A 30 12.29 -3.01 6.63
N ALA A 31 13.37 -2.39 7.10
CA ALA A 31 14.59 -3.13 7.48
C ALA A 31 14.31 -4.13 8.61
N ARG A 32 13.53 -3.72 9.61
CA ARG A 32 13.13 -4.59 10.72
C ARG A 32 12.25 -5.76 10.26
N LEU A 33 11.31 -5.49 9.36
CA LEU A 33 10.43 -6.53 8.79
C LEU A 33 11.23 -7.55 7.98
N LEU A 34 12.20 -7.08 7.21
CA LEU A 34 13.08 -7.96 6.44
C LEU A 34 13.95 -8.81 7.34
N SER A 35 14.49 -8.25 8.41
CA SER A 35 15.29 -9.00 9.40
C SER A 35 14.46 -10.10 10.06
N GLY A 36 13.19 -9.83 10.34
CA GLY A 36 12.27 -10.79 10.92
C GLY A 36 11.79 -11.88 9.98
N THR A 37 11.94 -11.69 8.68
CA THR A 37 11.53 -12.62 7.60
C THR A 37 10.05 -13.02 7.63
N PHE A 38 9.18 -12.20 8.20
CA PHE A 38 7.77 -12.53 8.31
C PHE A 38 6.85 -11.68 7.44
N LEU A 39 7.35 -10.58 6.87
CA LEU A 39 6.60 -9.73 5.94
C LEU A 39 7.54 -9.23 4.84
N THR A 40 7.01 -9.06 3.65
CA THR A 40 7.75 -8.44 2.55
C THR A 40 7.26 -7.01 2.37
N PRO A 41 8.09 -5.99 2.66
CA PRO A 41 7.70 -4.61 2.38
C PRO A 41 7.77 -4.31 0.90
N VAL A 42 6.75 -3.61 0.40
CA VAL A 42 6.69 -3.10 -0.97
C VAL A 42 6.76 -1.58 -0.86
N LEU A 43 7.84 -0.99 -1.32
CA LEU A 43 8.07 0.45 -1.23
C LEU A 43 7.67 1.10 -2.54
N VAL A 44 6.81 2.13 -2.46
CA VAL A 44 6.36 2.88 -3.63
C VAL A 44 7.24 4.12 -3.80
N GLY A 45 7.82 4.27 -4.97
CA GLY A 45 8.64 5.42 -5.32
C GLY A 45 9.74 5.07 -6.30
N ASN A 46 10.59 6.05 -6.58
CA ASN A 46 11.73 5.87 -7.47
C ASN A 46 12.80 4.99 -6.80
N LEU A 47 13.28 3.99 -7.53
CA LEU A 47 14.28 3.03 -7.03
C LEU A 47 15.54 3.72 -6.51
N ASP A 48 16.10 4.63 -7.31
CA ASP A 48 17.34 5.31 -6.95
C ASP A 48 17.18 6.21 -5.73
N GLU A 49 16.05 6.93 -5.64
CA GLU A 49 15.75 7.79 -4.50
C GLU A 49 15.57 6.99 -3.21
N ILE A 50 14.87 5.87 -3.29
CA ILE A 50 14.63 5.00 -2.13
C ILE A 50 15.94 4.37 -1.66
N GLN A 51 16.76 3.88 -2.58
CA GLN A 51 18.06 3.31 -2.24
C GLN A 51 19.00 4.35 -1.63
N ALA A 52 19.05 5.55 -2.19
CA ALA A 52 19.84 6.65 -1.64
C ALA A 52 19.39 7.05 -0.24
N ALA A 53 18.07 7.14 -0.03
CA ALA A 53 17.51 7.46 1.28
C ALA A 53 17.83 6.37 2.32
N ALA A 54 17.78 5.12 1.92
CA ALA A 54 18.12 4.00 2.81
C ALA A 54 19.61 4.02 3.20
N GLU A 55 20.50 4.30 2.26
CA GLU A 55 21.93 4.41 2.52
C GLU A 55 22.23 5.59 3.46
N GLU A 56 21.62 6.74 3.20
CA GLU A 56 21.79 7.92 4.04
C GLU A 56 21.32 7.68 5.46
N ALA A 57 20.18 6.99 5.62
CA ALA A 57 19.64 6.65 6.94
C ALA A 57 20.34 5.46 7.61
N GLY A 58 21.17 4.72 6.87
CA GLY A 58 21.90 3.57 7.41
C GLY A 58 21.06 2.30 7.54
N PHE A 59 19.99 2.15 6.78
CA PHE A 59 19.13 0.97 6.82
C PHE A 59 19.33 0.07 5.60
N ASN A 60 19.35 -1.23 5.84
CA ASN A 60 19.45 -2.23 4.78
C ASN A 60 18.05 -2.70 4.40
N ILE A 61 17.63 -2.35 3.18
CA ILE A 61 16.31 -2.74 2.64
C ILE A 61 16.43 -3.80 1.55
N ARG A 62 17.52 -4.55 1.53
CA ARG A 62 17.72 -5.62 0.56
C ARG A 62 16.66 -6.70 0.77
N GLY A 63 15.95 -7.04 -0.29
CA GLY A 63 14.82 -7.97 -0.24
C GLY A 63 13.45 -7.30 -0.28
N ALA A 64 13.37 -5.99 -0.06
CA ALA A 64 12.13 -5.25 -0.27
C ALA A 64 11.83 -5.13 -1.77
N GLU A 65 10.56 -5.18 -2.12
CA GLU A 65 10.13 -4.83 -3.48
C GLU A 65 10.01 -3.32 -3.59
N ILE A 66 10.53 -2.75 -4.65
CA ILE A 66 10.40 -1.32 -4.94
C ILE A 66 9.63 -1.18 -6.24
N ILE A 67 8.50 -0.48 -6.19
CA ILE A 67 7.65 -0.26 -7.36
C ILE A 67 7.58 1.23 -7.64
N ASP A 68 8.06 1.63 -8.83
CA ASP A 68 7.99 3.00 -9.30
C ASP A 68 6.71 3.16 -10.12
N PRO A 69 5.79 4.06 -9.73
CA PRO A 69 4.57 4.30 -10.50
C PRO A 69 4.83 4.74 -11.94
N GLU A 70 5.96 5.42 -12.19
CA GLU A 70 6.32 5.86 -13.54
C GLU A 70 6.85 4.74 -14.43
N ALA A 71 7.36 3.68 -13.83
CA ALA A 71 7.95 2.54 -14.53
C ALA A 71 7.16 1.24 -14.32
N PHE A 72 5.91 1.32 -13.87
CA PHE A 72 5.09 0.14 -13.58
C PHE A 72 4.58 -0.48 -14.88
N PRO A 73 4.92 -1.76 -15.18
CA PRO A 73 4.56 -2.38 -16.46
C PRO A 73 3.08 -2.60 -16.66
N ASP A 74 2.30 -2.80 -15.59
CA ASP A 74 0.85 -3.01 -15.65
C ASP A 74 0.04 -1.73 -15.43
N MET A 75 0.63 -0.57 -15.65
CA MET A 75 -0.02 0.72 -15.44
C MET A 75 -1.31 0.86 -16.26
N GLU A 76 -1.31 0.41 -17.52
CA GLU A 76 -2.49 0.46 -18.37
C GLU A 76 -3.66 -0.34 -17.81
N LYS A 77 -3.36 -1.53 -17.30
CA LYS A 77 -4.35 -2.38 -16.64
C LYS A 77 -4.88 -1.72 -15.37
N MET A 78 -4.00 -1.08 -14.60
CA MET A 78 -4.36 -0.36 -13.39
C MET A 78 -5.28 0.83 -13.70
N VAL A 79 -4.95 1.60 -14.73
CA VAL A 79 -5.78 2.73 -15.19
C VAL A 79 -7.17 2.24 -15.61
N SER A 80 -7.24 1.18 -16.42
CA SER A 80 -8.51 0.60 -16.85
C SER A 80 -9.36 0.14 -15.68
N THR A 81 -8.74 -0.50 -14.71
CA THR A 81 -9.41 -0.99 -13.50
C THR A 81 -9.97 0.18 -12.68
N LEU A 82 -9.19 1.25 -12.54
CA LEU A 82 -9.65 2.43 -11.80
C LEU A 82 -10.81 3.13 -12.50
N VAL A 83 -10.77 3.24 -13.82
CA VAL A 83 -11.88 3.80 -14.63
C VAL A 83 -13.16 3.01 -14.36
N GLU A 84 -13.08 1.69 -14.39
CA GLU A 84 -14.23 0.81 -14.08
C GLU A 84 -14.74 1.00 -12.65
N LEU A 85 -13.85 1.07 -11.68
CA LEU A 85 -14.21 1.26 -10.27
C LEU A 85 -14.90 2.60 -10.03
N ARG A 86 -14.52 3.63 -10.78
CA ARG A 86 -15.13 4.95 -10.69
C ARG A 86 -16.39 5.09 -11.55
N LYS A 87 -16.75 4.04 -12.26
CA LYS A 87 -17.99 3.97 -13.10
C LYS A 87 -18.16 5.16 -14.05
N GLY A 88 -17.08 5.55 -14.70
CA GLY A 88 -17.10 6.66 -15.66
C GLY A 88 -17.12 8.07 -15.04
N LYS A 89 -17.01 8.18 -13.71
CA LYS A 89 -16.95 9.49 -13.02
C LYS A 89 -15.62 10.19 -13.21
N MET A 90 -14.61 9.47 -13.68
CA MET A 90 -13.29 10.01 -13.95
C MET A 90 -12.84 9.54 -15.32
N SER A 91 -12.21 10.44 -16.09
CA SER A 91 -11.62 10.09 -17.37
C SER A 91 -10.36 9.27 -17.19
N GLU A 92 -9.90 8.63 -18.25
CA GLU A 92 -8.65 7.85 -18.24
C GLU A 92 -7.45 8.74 -17.87
N GLU A 93 -7.40 9.97 -18.38
CA GLU A 93 -6.34 10.92 -18.05
C GLU A 93 -6.32 11.30 -16.57
N GLU A 94 -7.51 11.54 -16.00
CA GLU A 94 -7.65 11.86 -14.59
C GLU A 94 -7.21 10.69 -13.72
N CYS A 95 -7.58 9.47 -14.09
CA CYS A 95 -7.15 8.27 -13.41
C CYS A 95 -5.63 8.08 -13.48
N ARG A 96 -5.07 8.34 -14.65
CA ARG A 96 -3.62 8.25 -14.86
C ARG A 96 -2.85 9.26 -14.00
N LYS A 97 -3.35 10.48 -13.91
CA LYS A 97 -2.78 11.52 -13.02
C LYS A 97 -2.89 11.12 -11.56
N LEU A 98 -4.04 10.58 -11.17
CA LEU A 98 -4.29 10.18 -9.80
C LEU A 98 -3.34 9.06 -9.37
N LEU A 99 -3.06 8.12 -10.25
CA LEU A 99 -2.16 7.00 -9.99
C LEU A 99 -0.68 7.39 -9.89
N LYS A 100 -0.32 8.61 -10.25
CA LYS A 100 1.03 9.13 -9.97
C LYS A 100 1.22 9.45 -8.49
N GLN A 101 0.13 9.60 -7.74
CA GLN A 101 0.18 9.81 -6.31
C GLN A 101 0.38 8.45 -5.62
N ALA A 102 1.39 8.35 -4.77
CA ALA A 102 1.76 7.09 -4.12
C ALA A 102 0.62 6.47 -3.30
N ASN A 103 -0.20 7.29 -2.65
CA ASN A 103 -1.32 6.81 -1.85
C ASN A 103 -2.38 6.10 -2.71
N TYR A 104 -2.73 6.66 -3.87
CA TYR A 104 -3.67 6.02 -4.80
C TYR A 104 -3.05 4.81 -5.48
N PHE A 105 -1.81 4.92 -5.89
CA PHE A 105 -1.09 3.82 -6.52
C PHE A 105 -0.97 2.62 -5.58
N GLY A 106 -0.58 2.85 -4.34
CA GLY A 106 -0.47 1.80 -3.33
C GLY A 106 -1.81 1.13 -3.03
N THR A 107 -2.90 1.92 -2.96
CA THR A 107 -4.24 1.37 -2.75
C THR A 107 -4.65 0.47 -3.92
N MET A 108 -4.34 0.87 -5.14
CA MET A 108 -4.61 0.05 -6.33
C MET A 108 -3.78 -1.24 -6.35
N LEU A 109 -2.55 -1.21 -5.86
CA LEU A 109 -1.73 -2.42 -5.74
C LEU A 109 -2.42 -3.46 -4.84
N VAL A 110 -2.98 -3.01 -3.73
CA VAL A 110 -3.75 -3.90 -2.83
C VAL A 110 -5.02 -4.38 -3.52
N LYS A 111 -5.75 -3.49 -4.16
CA LYS A 111 -7.01 -3.82 -4.84
C LYS A 111 -6.81 -4.86 -5.94
N MET A 112 -5.74 -4.76 -6.69
CA MET A 112 -5.43 -5.66 -7.80
C MET A 112 -4.75 -6.96 -7.36
N GLY A 113 -4.46 -7.13 -6.09
CA GLY A 113 -3.87 -8.35 -5.56
C GLY A 113 -2.34 -8.44 -5.62
N TYR A 114 -1.66 -7.35 -5.93
CA TYR A 114 -0.19 -7.31 -5.90
C TYR A 114 0.37 -7.26 -4.48
N ALA A 115 -0.46 -6.86 -3.53
CA ALA A 115 -0.09 -6.82 -2.12
C ALA A 115 -1.30 -7.12 -1.25
N ASP A 116 -1.07 -7.42 0.02
CA ASP A 116 -2.13 -7.85 0.96
C ASP A 116 -2.66 -6.72 1.82
N ALA A 117 -1.83 -5.70 2.09
CA ALA A 117 -2.20 -4.58 2.95
C ALA A 117 -1.41 -3.34 2.57
N LEU A 118 -1.90 -2.20 3.04
CA LEU A 118 -1.24 -0.90 2.84
C LEU A 118 -1.08 -0.22 4.18
N LEU A 119 0.09 0.35 4.41
CA LEU A 119 0.36 1.19 5.56
C LEU A 119 0.91 2.53 5.09
N GLY A 120 0.28 3.60 5.49
CA GLY A 120 0.69 4.97 5.15
C GLY A 120 0.36 5.91 6.28
N GLY A 121 0.71 7.19 6.10
CA GLY A 121 0.38 8.23 7.06
C GLY A 121 1.57 8.74 7.88
N ALA A 122 2.78 8.37 7.50
CA ALA A 122 3.97 8.94 8.14
C ALA A 122 4.12 10.44 7.84
N THR A 123 3.76 10.85 6.62
CA THR A 123 3.79 12.24 6.17
C THR A 123 2.42 12.74 5.68
N TYR A 124 1.52 11.83 5.34
CA TYR A 124 0.19 12.18 4.84
C TYR A 124 -0.78 12.44 6.00
N SER A 125 -1.76 13.31 5.74
CA SER A 125 -2.88 13.49 6.65
C SER A 125 -3.75 12.23 6.68
N THR A 126 -4.58 12.11 7.71
CA THR A 126 -5.56 11.02 7.79
C THR A 126 -6.49 11.01 6.58
N ALA A 127 -6.92 12.19 6.12
CA ALA A 127 -7.78 12.32 4.94
C ALA A 127 -7.10 11.78 3.69
N ASP A 128 -5.82 12.10 3.48
CA ASP A 128 -5.07 11.66 2.30
C ASP A 128 -4.81 10.16 2.30
N THR A 129 -4.71 9.56 3.47
CA THR A 129 -4.55 8.11 3.61
C THR A 129 -5.87 7.37 3.40
N VAL A 130 -6.96 7.90 3.95
CA VAL A 130 -8.28 7.24 3.94
C VAL A 130 -9.04 7.46 2.63
N ARG A 131 -8.89 8.62 2.00
CA ARG A 131 -9.62 8.95 0.78
C ARG A 131 -9.45 7.92 -0.35
N PRO A 132 -8.23 7.46 -0.67
CA PRO A 132 -8.08 6.41 -1.69
C PRO A 132 -8.81 5.12 -1.32
N ALA A 133 -8.75 4.71 -0.07
CA ALA A 133 -9.44 3.51 0.40
C ALA A 133 -10.95 3.64 0.23
N LEU A 134 -11.52 4.80 0.56
CA LEU A 134 -12.94 5.04 0.41
C LEU A 134 -13.38 5.07 -1.06
N GLN A 135 -12.55 5.58 -1.94
CA GLN A 135 -12.88 5.71 -3.35
C GLN A 135 -12.70 4.41 -4.14
N ILE A 136 -11.73 3.60 -3.74
CA ILE A 136 -11.32 2.40 -4.48
C ILE A 136 -11.87 1.13 -3.84
N ILE A 137 -11.64 0.93 -2.56
CA ILE A 137 -11.97 -0.32 -1.86
C ILE A 137 -13.45 -0.36 -1.44
N ARG A 138 -14.02 0.77 -1.05
CA ARG A 138 -15.40 0.84 -0.59
C ARG A 138 -16.43 0.33 -1.62
N SER A 139 -16.11 0.40 -2.91
CA SER A 139 -17.03 -0.06 -3.95
C SER A 139 -17.33 -1.56 -3.86
N GLU A 140 -16.42 -2.35 -3.33
CA GLU A 140 -16.63 -3.79 -3.12
C GLU A 140 -17.18 -4.11 -1.76
N GLU A 141 -16.80 -3.34 -0.76
CA GLU A 141 -17.06 -3.64 0.63
C GLU A 141 -18.39 -3.14 1.19
N ARG A 142 -19.28 -2.67 0.34
CA ARG A 142 -20.61 -2.31 0.81
C ARG A 142 -21.36 -3.46 1.52
N ARG A 143 -21.08 -4.69 1.10
CA ARG A 143 -21.68 -5.89 1.72
C ARG A 143 -20.94 -6.29 2.98
N VAL A 144 -19.61 -6.26 2.95
CA VAL A 144 -18.76 -6.61 4.09
C VAL A 144 -18.77 -5.51 5.14
N GLY A 145 -18.89 -4.24 4.74
CA GLY A 145 -18.98 -3.11 5.66
C GLY A 145 -20.18 -3.16 6.59
N LYS A 146 -21.30 -3.74 6.17
CA LYS A 146 -22.46 -3.93 7.04
C LYS A 146 -22.19 -4.97 8.12
N GLU A 147 -21.52 -6.05 7.77
CA GLU A 147 -21.13 -7.09 8.74
C GLU A 147 -20.07 -6.59 9.70
N CYS A 148 -19.08 -5.85 9.22
CA CYS A 148 -18.07 -5.24 10.06
C CYS A 148 -18.66 -4.20 11.01
N ARG A 149 -19.63 -3.41 10.55
CA ARG A 149 -20.33 -2.46 11.41
C ARG A 149 -21.09 -3.15 12.54
N SER A 150 -21.72 -4.26 12.27
CA SER A 150 -22.42 -5.00 13.32
C SER A 150 -21.49 -5.62 14.34
N ARG A 151 -20.27 -6.00 13.93
CA ARG A 151 -19.23 -6.48 14.85
C ARG A 151 -18.64 -5.38 15.73
N TRP A 152 -18.57 -4.15 15.22
CA TRP A 152 -18.03 -3.01 15.94
C TRP A 152 -19.10 -2.23 16.69
N SER A 153 -20.33 -2.65 16.57
CA SER A 153 -21.52 -2.03 17.15
C SER A 153 -21.48 -1.79 18.68
N PRO A 154 -20.78 -2.59 19.51
CA PRO A 154 -20.75 -2.34 20.95
C PRO A 154 -20.08 -1.02 21.35
N TYR A 155 -19.38 -0.39 20.43
CA TYR A 155 -18.66 0.85 20.68
C TYR A 155 -19.37 2.09 20.14
N HIS A 156 -20.55 1.91 19.59
CA HIS A 156 -21.32 3.00 19.00
C HIS A 156 -22.64 3.19 19.69
#